data_8ba51f9e021c5c4975712b7d096720bc
#
_entry.id   8ba51f9e021c5c4975712b7d096720bc
#
_cell.length_a   1.000
_cell.length_b   1.000
_cell.length_c   1.000
_cell.angle_alpha   90.00
_cell.angle_beta   90.00
_cell.angle_gamma   90.00
#
_symmetry.space_group_name_H-M   'P 1'
#
loop_
_entity.id
_entity.type
_entity.pdbx_description
1 polymer ?
#
loop_
_entity_poly.entity_id
_entity_poly.type
_entity_poly.pdbx_seq_one_letter_code
_entity_poly.pdbx_strand_id
1 'polypeptide(L)'
;MGMPSAESVAQYAFDLGLLDERQLREVWASFGSRNVRANELVQFLLRRELLTNYQVDRLLKGERSGFFFGDYKVLYLVGSGTFARVYRAAHTQTGQVVAVKVLRNRFSESPTQFGQFVREGRVGCSLRHPNIVPIYDVISQGKTHFLVMEFVEGRNLREFVKIRKKIGPAEATRLMSEIVEGMAYAFDHGVTHRDLKMNNVLVSSHGQAKLVDFGLAALDETLTEDVLVDLPNGRTIDYAALERVTGVRKDDTRSDIYFLGCIYYNMLAGRPPLSETRDRLKRLSKSRFLKVMPVRKVDPTIPDSVALVVNKAMTLDPDRRYQSPGSMLSDLRIAAKRLAEEPPPEGNQAAPGPFRAGTSRPANEQPDAGRTPSEEQPSVMVVESDVQMQDIFRDGFKRAGYRVLLTSDPARALNRFQQDAAAAECVVFNAQQIGRPALEMFNRFAEDTRTNFVPAVLLLDENQHDWEKRANTTNHRVVLPMPVTMKKLRAVLAELVGSRTKG
;
A
#
# COMPACT_ATOMS: atom_id res chain seq x y z
N MET A 1 -25.84 14.33 -14.59
CA MET A 1 -26.41 13.21 -15.36
C MET A 1 -27.09 12.28 -14.36
N GLY A 2 -28.38 11.90 -14.62
CA GLY A 2 -29.09 10.95 -13.74
C GLY A 2 -28.41 9.59 -13.73
N MET A 3 -28.55 8.83 -12.64
CA MET A 3 -28.07 7.43 -12.58
C MET A 3 -28.71 6.62 -13.71
N PRO A 4 -27.94 5.79 -14.45
CA PRO A 4 -28.49 4.91 -15.46
C PRO A 4 -29.47 3.90 -14.83
N SER A 5 -30.42 3.38 -15.60
CA SER A 5 -31.33 2.34 -15.11
C SER A 5 -30.57 1.04 -14.82
N ALA A 6 -31.12 0.17 -13.96
CA ALA A 6 -30.50 -1.13 -13.68
C ALA A 6 -30.33 -1.96 -14.97
N GLU A 7 -31.32 -1.93 -15.83
CA GLU A 7 -31.26 -2.63 -17.13
C GLU A 7 -30.12 -2.10 -18.01
N SER A 8 -29.97 -0.77 -18.08
CA SER A 8 -28.84 -0.15 -18.82
C SER A 8 -27.48 -0.55 -18.26
N VAL A 9 -27.33 -0.62 -16.93
CA VAL A 9 -26.08 -1.03 -16.29
C VAL A 9 -25.78 -2.50 -16.56
N ALA A 10 -26.77 -3.37 -16.44
CA ALA A 10 -26.61 -4.81 -16.68
C ALA A 10 -26.30 -5.10 -18.15
N GLN A 11 -27.00 -4.45 -19.07
CA GLN A 11 -26.76 -4.58 -20.51
C GLN A 11 -25.37 -4.08 -20.87
N TYR A 12 -24.97 -2.94 -20.31
CA TYR A 12 -23.64 -2.38 -20.56
C TYR A 12 -22.51 -3.27 -20.03
N ALA A 13 -22.71 -3.90 -18.87
CA ALA A 13 -21.78 -4.89 -18.34
C ALA A 13 -21.68 -6.14 -19.24
N PHE A 14 -22.80 -6.57 -19.82
CA PHE A 14 -22.84 -7.66 -20.79
C PHE A 14 -22.15 -7.29 -22.11
N ASP A 15 -22.46 -6.14 -22.68
CA ASP A 15 -21.89 -5.66 -23.95
C ASP A 15 -20.35 -5.50 -23.86
N LEU A 16 -19.85 -5.19 -22.68
CA LEU A 16 -18.41 -5.10 -22.40
C LEU A 16 -17.76 -6.45 -22.04
N GLY A 17 -18.51 -7.55 -22.02
CA GLY A 17 -17.99 -8.88 -21.67
C GLY A 17 -17.63 -9.04 -20.18
N LEU A 18 -18.14 -8.17 -19.32
CA LEU A 18 -17.93 -8.26 -17.87
C LEU A 18 -18.84 -9.30 -17.23
N LEU A 19 -20.02 -9.49 -17.78
CA LEU A 19 -20.98 -10.55 -17.46
C LEU A 19 -21.19 -11.40 -18.72
N ASP A 20 -21.28 -12.70 -18.53
CA ASP A 20 -21.73 -13.60 -19.60
C ASP A 20 -23.28 -13.72 -19.61
N GLU A 21 -23.81 -14.36 -20.65
CA GLU A 21 -25.27 -14.50 -20.84
C GLU A 21 -25.92 -15.31 -19.71
N ARG A 22 -25.22 -16.32 -19.18
CA ARG A 22 -25.68 -17.11 -18.05
C ARG A 22 -25.77 -16.28 -16.79
N GLN A 23 -24.72 -15.55 -16.48
CA GLN A 23 -24.66 -14.64 -15.32
C GLN A 23 -25.75 -13.57 -15.40
N LEU A 24 -25.96 -12.97 -16.59
CA LEU A 24 -27.02 -11.97 -16.80
C LEU A 24 -28.41 -12.56 -16.56
N ARG A 25 -28.67 -13.79 -17.02
CA ARG A 25 -29.94 -14.50 -16.76
C ARG A 25 -30.14 -14.81 -15.27
N GLU A 26 -29.10 -15.29 -14.60
CA GLU A 26 -29.12 -15.58 -13.15
C GLU A 26 -29.37 -14.30 -12.31
N VAL A 27 -28.79 -13.17 -12.72
CA VAL A 27 -29.04 -11.86 -12.08
C VAL A 27 -30.55 -11.51 -12.16
N TRP A 28 -31.15 -11.55 -13.34
CA TRP A 28 -32.57 -11.19 -13.51
C TRP A 28 -33.53 -12.21 -12.88
N ALA A 29 -33.18 -13.48 -12.91
CA ALA A 29 -33.96 -14.53 -12.23
C ALA A 29 -33.98 -14.31 -10.70
N SER A 30 -32.87 -13.83 -10.12
CA SER A 30 -32.80 -13.55 -8.68
C SER A 30 -33.66 -12.38 -8.23
N PHE A 31 -33.91 -11.41 -9.12
CA PHE A 31 -34.80 -10.27 -8.83
C PHE A 31 -36.26 -10.54 -9.18
N GLY A 32 -36.57 -11.51 -10.04
CA GLY A 32 -37.91 -11.78 -10.53
C GLY A 32 -38.53 -10.68 -11.41
N SER A 33 -37.83 -9.56 -11.59
CA SER A 33 -38.26 -8.40 -12.38
C SER A 33 -37.03 -7.62 -12.89
N ARG A 34 -37.18 -6.95 -14.03
CA ARG A 34 -36.20 -6.01 -14.55
C ARG A 34 -36.38 -4.57 -14.02
N ASN A 35 -37.51 -4.30 -13.37
CA ASN A 35 -37.78 -2.99 -12.74
C ASN A 35 -37.17 -2.90 -11.35
N VAL A 36 -35.86 -2.87 -11.29
CA VAL A 36 -35.04 -2.81 -10.07
C VAL A 36 -34.31 -1.49 -10.06
N ARG A 37 -34.03 -0.96 -8.86
CA ARG A 37 -33.19 0.24 -8.73
C ARG A 37 -31.72 -0.10 -9.07
N ALA A 38 -31.05 0.81 -9.79
CA ALA A 38 -29.65 0.62 -10.18
C ALA A 38 -28.73 0.29 -8.99
N ASN A 39 -28.95 0.94 -7.85
CA ASN A 39 -28.18 0.66 -6.63
C ASN A 39 -28.40 -0.76 -6.08
N GLU A 40 -29.60 -1.30 -6.18
CA GLU A 40 -29.89 -2.67 -5.73
C GLU A 40 -29.19 -3.70 -6.61
N LEU A 41 -29.22 -3.48 -7.94
CA LEU A 41 -28.47 -4.28 -8.90
C LEU A 41 -26.97 -4.23 -8.62
N VAL A 42 -26.39 -3.04 -8.46
CA VAL A 42 -24.97 -2.87 -8.17
C VAL A 42 -24.57 -3.62 -6.90
N GLN A 43 -25.33 -3.47 -5.82
CA GLN A 43 -25.07 -4.18 -4.56
C GLN A 43 -25.17 -5.71 -4.73
N PHE A 44 -26.09 -6.19 -5.54
CA PHE A 44 -26.20 -7.61 -5.86
C PHE A 44 -24.98 -8.11 -6.62
N LEU A 45 -24.55 -7.39 -7.69
CA LEU A 45 -23.37 -7.75 -8.49
C LEU A 45 -22.10 -7.80 -7.65
N LEU A 46 -21.94 -6.85 -6.70
CA LEU A 46 -20.81 -6.81 -5.78
C LEU A 46 -20.86 -7.95 -4.75
N ARG A 47 -22.02 -8.20 -4.13
CA ARG A 47 -22.19 -9.28 -3.13
C ARG A 47 -21.98 -10.67 -3.71
N ARG A 48 -22.35 -10.87 -4.96
CA ARG A 48 -22.16 -12.11 -5.71
C ARG A 48 -20.78 -12.21 -6.35
N GLU A 49 -19.92 -11.20 -6.13
CA GLU A 49 -18.56 -11.13 -6.68
C GLU A 49 -18.52 -11.22 -8.23
N LEU A 50 -19.63 -10.91 -8.89
CA LEU A 50 -19.73 -10.87 -10.34
C LEU A 50 -18.94 -9.71 -10.93
N LEU A 51 -18.96 -8.56 -10.23
CA LEU A 51 -18.18 -7.38 -10.54
C LEU A 51 -17.44 -6.88 -9.30
N THR A 52 -16.33 -6.19 -9.54
CA THR A 52 -15.58 -5.47 -8.48
C THR A 52 -16.03 -4.02 -8.37
N ASN A 53 -15.75 -3.37 -7.24
CA ASN A 53 -16.01 -1.94 -7.06
C ASN A 53 -15.35 -1.08 -8.17
N TYR A 54 -14.14 -1.45 -8.60
CA TYR A 54 -13.43 -0.78 -9.68
C TYR A 54 -14.22 -0.86 -11.02
N GLN A 55 -14.74 -2.04 -11.36
CA GLN A 55 -15.49 -2.25 -12.59
C GLN A 55 -16.82 -1.50 -12.54
N VAL A 56 -17.53 -1.57 -11.41
CA VAL A 56 -18.80 -0.84 -11.21
C VAL A 56 -18.60 0.68 -11.32
N ASP A 57 -17.56 1.23 -10.67
CA ASP A 57 -17.29 2.67 -10.73
C ASP A 57 -17.05 3.15 -12.17
N ARG A 58 -16.32 2.37 -12.97
CA ARG A 58 -16.09 2.68 -14.39
C ARG A 58 -17.36 2.52 -15.25
N LEU A 59 -18.16 1.48 -14.98
CA LEU A 59 -19.45 1.29 -15.68
C LEU A 59 -20.39 2.48 -15.44
N LEU A 60 -20.51 2.92 -14.18
CA LEU A 60 -21.37 4.05 -13.82
C LEU A 60 -20.89 5.38 -14.40
N LYS A 61 -19.58 5.52 -14.66
CA LYS A 61 -18.98 6.66 -15.38
C LYS A 61 -19.14 6.56 -16.92
N GLY A 62 -19.70 5.47 -17.44
CA GLY A 62 -19.87 5.25 -18.88
C GLY A 62 -18.54 4.98 -19.62
N GLU A 63 -17.49 4.54 -18.92
CA GLU A 63 -16.19 4.25 -19.51
C GLU A 63 -16.22 2.94 -20.32
N ARG A 64 -15.76 2.99 -21.58
CA ARG A 64 -15.80 1.86 -22.52
C ARG A 64 -14.50 1.07 -22.61
N SER A 65 -13.44 1.49 -21.96
CA SER A 65 -12.11 0.87 -22.03
C SER A 65 -11.49 0.67 -20.65
N GLY A 66 -10.43 -0.14 -20.57
CA GLY A 66 -9.69 -0.38 -19.33
C GLY A 66 -10.33 -1.42 -18.40
N PHE A 67 -11.27 -2.21 -18.94
CA PHE A 67 -11.80 -3.40 -18.29
C PHE A 67 -11.02 -4.65 -18.64
N PHE A 68 -10.36 -4.63 -19.79
CA PHE A 68 -9.52 -5.71 -20.27
C PHE A 68 -8.21 -5.17 -20.85
N PHE A 69 -7.15 -5.94 -20.71
CA PHE A 69 -5.91 -5.80 -21.43
C PHE A 69 -5.57 -7.17 -22.05
N GLY A 70 -5.80 -7.30 -23.36
CA GLY A 70 -5.78 -8.60 -24.02
C GLY A 70 -6.77 -9.56 -23.34
N ASP A 71 -6.31 -10.75 -23.00
CA ASP A 71 -7.08 -11.79 -22.33
C ASP A 71 -7.18 -11.63 -20.80
N TYR A 72 -6.81 -10.46 -20.27
CA TYR A 72 -6.80 -10.22 -18.83
C TYR A 72 -7.89 -9.24 -18.41
N LYS A 73 -8.90 -9.75 -17.69
CA LYS A 73 -9.99 -8.98 -17.07
C LYS A 73 -9.47 -8.22 -15.86
N VAL A 74 -9.54 -6.91 -15.88
CA VAL A 74 -9.08 -6.04 -14.78
C VAL A 74 -10.01 -6.16 -13.59
N LEU A 75 -9.45 -6.44 -12.41
CA LEU A 75 -10.18 -6.53 -11.16
C LEU A 75 -10.13 -5.21 -10.38
N TYR A 76 -8.94 -4.63 -10.22
CA TYR A 76 -8.75 -3.30 -9.62
C TYR A 76 -7.36 -2.72 -9.92
N LEU A 77 -7.24 -1.41 -9.69
CA LEU A 77 -5.97 -0.68 -9.79
C LEU A 77 -5.16 -0.90 -8.50
N VAL A 78 -3.97 -1.47 -8.63
CA VAL A 78 -3.02 -1.71 -7.53
C VAL A 78 -2.16 -0.47 -7.26
N GLY A 79 -1.70 0.19 -8.32
CA GLY A 79 -0.84 1.34 -8.21
C GLY A 79 -0.79 2.19 -9.48
N SER A 80 -0.50 3.47 -9.31
CA SER A 80 -0.43 4.43 -10.40
C SER A 80 0.89 5.20 -10.31
N GLY A 81 1.88 4.76 -11.11
CA GLY A 81 3.18 5.42 -11.25
C GLY A 81 3.17 6.50 -12.34
N THR A 82 4.33 7.15 -12.52
CA THR A 82 4.52 8.19 -13.55
C THR A 82 4.39 7.61 -14.95
N PHE A 83 5.03 6.46 -15.22
CA PHE A 83 5.11 5.84 -16.54
C PHE A 83 4.03 4.80 -16.81
N ALA A 84 3.64 4.05 -15.79
CA ALA A 84 2.73 2.92 -15.92
C ALA A 84 1.71 2.88 -14.78
N ARG A 85 0.63 2.14 -15.02
CA ARG A 85 -0.35 1.73 -14.02
C ARG A 85 -0.26 0.23 -13.84
N VAL A 86 -0.40 -0.24 -12.62
CA VAL A 86 -0.40 -1.67 -12.30
C VAL A 86 -1.79 -2.06 -11.85
N TYR A 87 -2.33 -3.09 -12.46
CA TYR A 87 -3.65 -3.63 -12.18
C TYR A 87 -3.53 -5.07 -11.68
N ARG A 88 -4.38 -5.47 -10.73
CA ARG A 88 -4.69 -6.88 -10.54
C ARG A 88 -5.69 -7.28 -11.60
N ALA A 89 -5.44 -8.38 -12.28
CA ALA A 89 -6.29 -8.89 -13.34
C ALA A 89 -6.39 -10.41 -13.25
N ALA A 90 -7.41 -11.00 -13.89
CA ALA A 90 -7.57 -12.44 -14.03
C ALA A 90 -7.58 -12.80 -15.51
N HIS A 91 -6.82 -13.83 -15.89
CA HIS A 91 -6.86 -14.37 -17.24
C HIS A 91 -8.27 -14.96 -17.52
N THR A 92 -8.88 -14.55 -18.60
CA THR A 92 -10.31 -14.83 -18.89
C THR A 92 -10.63 -16.32 -19.01
N GLN A 93 -9.71 -17.12 -19.51
CA GLN A 93 -9.93 -18.57 -19.73
C GLN A 93 -9.51 -19.41 -18.51
N THR A 94 -8.35 -19.09 -17.90
CA THR A 94 -7.78 -19.92 -16.81
C THR A 94 -8.15 -19.44 -15.42
N GLY A 95 -8.64 -18.20 -15.29
CA GLY A 95 -8.88 -17.56 -13.98
C GLY A 95 -7.60 -17.18 -13.22
N GLN A 96 -6.42 -17.44 -13.79
CA GLN A 96 -5.15 -17.12 -13.14
C GLN A 96 -5.06 -15.64 -12.81
N VAL A 97 -4.80 -15.32 -11.55
CA VAL A 97 -4.61 -13.93 -11.08
C VAL A 97 -3.18 -13.49 -11.38
N VAL A 98 -3.07 -12.32 -12.01
CA VAL A 98 -1.81 -11.71 -12.44
C VAL A 98 -1.78 -10.22 -12.11
N ALA A 99 -0.59 -9.63 -12.12
CA ALA A 99 -0.41 -8.19 -12.20
C ALA A 99 -0.18 -7.78 -13.67
N VAL A 100 -0.91 -6.78 -14.12
CA VAL A 100 -0.77 -6.21 -15.46
C VAL A 100 -0.25 -4.78 -15.32
N LYS A 101 1.01 -4.55 -15.74
CA LYS A 101 1.67 -3.23 -15.74
C LYS A 101 1.48 -2.60 -17.11
N VAL A 102 0.65 -1.57 -17.20
CA VAL A 102 0.26 -0.93 -18.46
C VAL A 102 0.98 0.40 -18.62
N LEU A 103 1.69 0.56 -19.74
CA LEU A 103 2.32 1.82 -20.11
C LEU A 103 1.24 2.90 -20.34
N ARG A 104 1.44 4.11 -19.80
CA ARG A 104 0.47 5.19 -20.03
C ARG A 104 0.54 5.69 -21.48
N ASN A 105 -0.61 5.99 -22.06
CA ASN A 105 -0.74 6.39 -23.48
C ASN A 105 0.22 7.52 -23.89
N ARG A 106 0.44 8.53 -23.03
CA ARG A 106 1.37 9.62 -23.31
C ARG A 106 2.82 9.19 -23.55
N PHE A 107 3.19 7.98 -23.13
CA PHE A 107 4.52 7.40 -23.29
C PHE A 107 4.57 6.32 -24.37
N SER A 108 3.41 5.81 -24.78
CA SER A 108 3.29 4.81 -25.86
C SER A 108 3.68 5.40 -27.22
N GLU A 109 3.54 6.70 -27.41
CA GLU A 109 3.86 7.38 -28.64
C GLU A 109 5.36 7.77 -28.77
N SER A 110 6.12 7.67 -27.67
CA SER A 110 7.56 7.90 -27.66
C SER A 110 8.32 6.59 -27.98
N PRO A 111 9.01 6.46 -29.14
CA PRO A 111 9.75 5.26 -29.48
C PRO A 111 10.80 4.86 -28.43
N THR A 112 11.45 5.86 -27.82
CA THR A 112 12.45 5.67 -26.78
C THR A 112 11.82 5.02 -25.53
N GLN A 113 10.73 5.58 -25.04
CA GLN A 113 10.09 5.11 -23.80
C GLN A 113 9.36 3.78 -23.99
N PHE A 114 8.73 3.59 -25.13
CA PHE A 114 8.18 2.30 -25.53
C PHE A 114 9.27 1.23 -25.64
N GLY A 115 10.35 1.52 -26.39
CA GLY A 115 11.49 0.59 -26.54
C GLY A 115 12.09 0.18 -25.19
N GLN A 116 12.11 1.11 -24.25
CA GLN A 116 12.52 0.92 -22.87
C GLN A 116 11.65 -0.08 -22.14
N PHE A 117 10.36 0.18 -22.15
CA PHE A 117 9.35 -0.64 -21.48
C PHE A 117 9.38 -2.09 -21.98
N VAL A 118 9.52 -2.28 -23.30
CA VAL A 118 9.65 -3.62 -23.92
C VAL A 118 10.95 -4.31 -23.52
N ARG A 119 12.07 -3.56 -23.48
CA ARG A 119 13.37 -4.11 -23.07
C ARG A 119 13.34 -4.54 -21.60
N GLU A 120 12.81 -3.72 -20.69
CA GLU A 120 12.59 -4.07 -19.28
C GLU A 120 11.80 -5.38 -19.17
N GLY A 121 10.68 -5.46 -19.91
CA GLY A 121 9.86 -6.66 -19.93
C GLY A 121 10.63 -7.90 -20.38
N ARG A 122 11.40 -7.80 -21.47
CA ARG A 122 12.21 -8.92 -22.02
C ARG A 122 13.29 -9.39 -21.03
N VAL A 123 14.01 -8.45 -20.40
CA VAL A 123 14.99 -8.77 -19.34
C VAL A 123 14.28 -9.47 -18.18
N GLY A 124 13.16 -8.94 -17.72
CA GLY A 124 12.37 -9.56 -16.65
C GLY A 124 11.83 -10.95 -17.01
N CYS A 125 11.51 -11.20 -18.29
CA CYS A 125 11.12 -12.54 -18.79
C CYS A 125 12.24 -13.57 -18.68
N SER A 126 13.51 -13.18 -18.70
CA SER A 126 14.66 -14.10 -18.58
C SER A 126 15.00 -14.45 -17.13
N LEU A 127 14.57 -13.66 -16.16
CA LEU A 127 14.90 -13.88 -14.76
C LEU A 127 13.88 -14.81 -14.09
N ARG A 128 14.36 -15.88 -13.48
CA ARG A 128 13.54 -16.86 -12.75
C ARG A 128 14.19 -17.18 -11.40
N HIS A 129 13.70 -16.50 -10.35
CA HIS A 129 14.22 -16.67 -8.99
C HIS A 129 13.10 -16.45 -7.97
N PRO A 130 13.06 -17.18 -6.84
CA PRO A 130 12.00 -17.03 -5.83
C PRO A 130 11.88 -15.59 -5.26
N ASN A 131 12.97 -14.84 -5.22
CA ASN A 131 13.00 -13.45 -4.75
C ASN A 131 12.95 -12.39 -5.86
N ILE A 132 12.57 -12.78 -7.08
CA ILE A 132 12.28 -11.88 -8.20
C ILE A 132 10.86 -12.18 -8.68
N VAL A 133 10.06 -11.13 -8.91
CA VAL A 133 8.73 -11.29 -9.50
C VAL A 133 8.90 -11.67 -10.97
N PRO A 134 8.47 -12.87 -11.39
CA PRO A 134 8.59 -13.31 -12.78
C PRO A 134 7.66 -12.48 -13.67
N ILE A 135 8.18 -12.01 -14.81
CA ILE A 135 7.38 -11.49 -15.91
C ILE A 135 7.05 -12.67 -16.82
N TYR A 136 5.76 -12.86 -17.09
CA TYR A 136 5.27 -13.95 -17.91
C TYR A 136 5.27 -13.58 -19.38
N ASP A 137 4.87 -12.34 -19.71
CA ASP A 137 4.74 -11.89 -21.09
C ASP A 137 4.86 -10.37 -21.24
N VAL A 138 5.20 -9.95 -22.47
CA VAL A 138 5.32 -8.55 -22.92
C VAL A 138 4.41 -8.36 -24.13
N ILE A 139 3.29 -7.72 -23.96
CA ILE A 139 2.25 -7.65 -24.98
C ILE A 139 2.11 -6.22 -25.50
N SER A 140 1.99 -6.13 -26.83
CA SER A 140 1.71 -4.88 -27.55
C SER A 140 0.51 -5.07 -28.46
N GLN A 141 -0.56 -4.33 -28.20
CA GLN A 141 -1.80 -4.34 -28.97
C GLN A 141 -2.16 -2.91 -29.40
N GLY A 142 -1.88 -2.58 -30.66
CA GLY A 142 -2.04 -1.22 -31.17
C GLY A 142 -1.17 -0.23 -30.37
N LYS A 143 -1.81 0.76 -29.74
CA LYS A 143 -1.14 1.75 -28.87
C LYS A 143 -1.04 1.33 -27.41
N THR A 144 -1.54 0.17 -27.04
CA THR A 144 -1.53 -0.33 -25.66
C THR A 144 -0.41 -1.34 -25.48
N HIS A 145 0.50 -1.06 -24.54
CA HIS A 145 1.64 -1.90 -24.21
C HIS A 145 1.58 -2.26 -22.73
N PHE A 146 1.72 -3.55 -22.41
CA PHE A 146 1.65 -4.01 -21.04
C PHE A 146 2.50 -5.25 -20.78
N LEU A 147 2.94 -5.38 -19.54
CA LEU A 147 3.64 -6.55 -19.00
C LEU A 147 2.66 -7.35 -18.15
N VAL A 148 2.71 -8.66 -18.28
CA VAL A 148 1.98 -9.61 -17.44
C VAL A 148 2.97 -10.27 -16.51
N MET A 149 2.73 -10.21 -15.20
CA MET A 149 3.65 -10.73 -14.20
C MET A 149 2.92 -11.38 -13.03
N GLU A 150 3.64 -12.08 -12.17
CA GLU A 150 3.07 -12.62 -10.92
C GLU A 150 2.40 -11.51 -10.11
N PHE A 151 1.18 -11.78 -9.64
CA PHE A 151 0.56 -10.94 -8.63
C PHE A 151 0.99 -11.41 -7.25
N VAL A 152 1.81 -10.60 -6.58
CA VAL A 152 2.26 -10.88 -5.20
C VAL A 152 1.23 -10.32 -4.23
N GLU A 153 0.54 -11.20 -3.51
CA GLU A 153 -0.33 -10.78 -2.41
C GLU A 153 0.51 -10.30 -1.25
N GLY A 154 0.50 -9.00 -1.00
CA GLY A 154 1.34 -8.39 0.01
C GLY A 154 1.40 -6.88 -0.12
N ARG A 155 2.50 -6.30 0.35
CA ARG A 155 2.74 -4.85 0.34
C ARG A 155 4.16 -4.55 -0.09
N ASN A 156 4.40 -3.36 -0.63
CA ASN A 156 5.78 -2.93 -0.84
C ASN A 156 6.48 -2.67 0.52
N LEU A 157 7.79 -2.80 0.52
CA LEU A 157 8.61 -2.70 1.73
C LEU A 157 8.51 -1.32 2.40
N ARG A 158 8.23 -0.25 1.63
CA ARG A 158 8.01 1.10 2.18
C ARG A 158 6.76 1.15 3.06
N GLU A 159 5.65 0.59 2.58
CA GLU A 159 4.40 0.50 3.36
C GLU A 159 4.58 -0.44 4.55
N PHE A 160 5.29 -1.54 4.37
CA PHE A 160 5.58 -2.50 5.42
C PHE A 160 6.36 -1.84 6.59
N VAL A 161 7.43 -1.10 6.29
CA VAL A 161 8.19 -0.34 7.30
C VAL A 161 7.37 0.81 7.88
N LYS A 162 6.59 1.53 7.05
CA LYS A 162 5.72 2.63 7.54
C LYS A 162 4.74 2.14 8.61
N ILE A 163 4.16 0.95 8.44
CA ILE A 163 3.21 0.37 9.41
C ILE A 163 3.93 -0.06 10.69
N ARG A 164 5.07 -0.72 10.57
CA ARG A 164 5.84 -1.26 11.71
C ARG A 164 6.76 -0.24 12.36
N LYS A 165 6.93 0.94 11.76
CA LYS A 165 7.90 2.01 12.10
C LYS A 165 9.34 1.60 11.83
N LYS A 166 9.81 0.45 12.29
CA LYS A 166 11.09 -0.20 12.01
C LYS A 166 10.93 -1.72 12.04
N ILE A 167 11.90 -2.42 11.47
CA ILE A 167 11.95 -3.90 11.47
C ILE A 167 13.08 -4.32 12.41
N GLY A 168 12.82 -5.34 13.22
CA GLY A 168 13.83 -5.91 14.11
C GLY A 168 15.03 -6.48 13.34
N PRO A 169 16.24 -6.48 13.93
CA PRO A 169 17.47 -6.88 13.24
C PRO A 169 17.41 -8.26 12.58
N ALA A 170 16.84 -9.26 13.24
CA ALA A 170 16.71 -10.62 12.70
C ALA A 170 15.82 -10.69 11.45
N GLU A 171 14.63 -10.10 11.49
CA GLU A 171 13.72 -10.07 10.35
C GLU A 171 14.27 -9.18 9.22
N ALA A 172 14.86 -8.02 9.54
CA ALA A 172 15.48 -7.15 8.56
C ALA A 172 16.65 -7.83 7.83
N THR A 173 17.47 -8.60 8.56
CA THR A 173 18.58 -9.37 7.99
C THR A 173 18.06 -10.47 7.07
N ARG A 174 17.00 -11.20 7.47
CA ARG A 174 16.37 -12.23 6.64
C ARG A 174 15.82 -11.64 5.34
N LEU A 175 15.00 -10.58 5.43
CA LEU A 175 14.45 -9.92 4.24
C LEU A 175 15.56 -9.37 3.33
N MET A 176 16.62 -8.79 3.92
CA MET A 176 17.77 -8.30 3.14
C MET A 176 18.52 -9.44 2.47
N SER A 177 18.68 -10.58 3.13
CA SER A 177 19.28 -11.77 2.50
C SER A 177 18.50 -12.23 1.28
N GLU A 178 17.17 -12.32 1.38
CA GLU A 178 16.29 -12.67 0.26
C GLU A 178 16.39 -11.66 -0.90
N ILE A 179 16.42 -10.35 -0.60
CA ILE A 179 16.61 -9.29 -1.61
C ILE A 179 17.95 -9.45 -2.30
N VAL A 180 19.03 -9.67 -1.52
CA VAL A 180 20.39 -9.79 -2.05
C VAL A 180 20.59 -11.12 -2.81
N GLU A 181 19.87 -12.18 -2.45
CA GLU A 181 19.85 -13.44 -3.25
C GLU A 181 19.27 -13.21 -4.64
N GLY A 182 18.14 -12.47 -4.75
CA GLY A 182 17.60 -12.07 -6.04
C GLY A 182 18.56 -11.19 -6.83
N MET A 183 19.24 -10.26 -6.16
CA MET A 183 20.26 -9.41 -6.82
C MET A 183 21.51 -10.17 -7.26
N ALA A 184 21.97 -11.15 -6.47
CA ALA A 184 23.10 -12.00 -6.85
C ALA A 184 22.77 -12.82 -8.08
N TYR A 185 21.59 -13.43 -8.12
CA TYR A 185 21.09 -14.15 -9.28
C TYR A 185 21.03 -13.26 -10.54
N ALA A 186 20.48 -12.05 -10.43
CA ALA A 186 20.42 -11.12 -11.56
C ALA A 186 21.82 -10.70 -12.04
N PHE A 187 22.73 -10.43 -11.10
CA PHE A 187 24.12 -10.09 -11.39
C PHE A 187 24.86 -11.20 -12.16
N ASP A 188 24.68 -12.46 -11.75
CA ASP A 188 25.28 -13.62 -12.42
C ASP A 188 24.74 -13.81 -13.85
N HIS A 189 23.56 -13.21 -14.15
CA HIS A 189 22.97 -13.15 -15.50
C HIS A 189 23.29 -11.84 -16.24
N GLY A 190 24.23 -11.04 -15.74
CA GLY A 190 24.65 -9.78 -16.36
C GLY A 190 23.63 -8.64 -16.23
N VAL A 191 22.69 -8.72 -15.29
CA VAL A 191 21.64 -7.74 -15.09
C VAL A 191 21.87 -6.92 -13.82
N THR A 192 21.85 -5.59 -13.94
CA THR A 192 21.80 -4.62 -12.84
C THR A 192 20.39 -4.09 -12.67
N HIS A 193 20.01 -3.69 -11.46
CA HIS A 193 18.65 -3.22 -11.18
C HIS A 193 18.46 -1.72 -11.46
N ARG A 194 19.36 -0.87 -10.96
CA ARG A 194 19.49 0.57 -11.18
C ARG A 194 18.29 1.44 -10.74
N ASP A 195 17.26 0.87 -10.11
CA ASP A 195 16.15 1.57 -9.48
C ASP A 195 15.78 0.93 -8.12
N LEU A 196 16.79 0.49 -7.34
CA LEU A 196 16.56 -0.10 -6.03
C LEU A 196 16.00 0.94 -5.06
N LYS A 197 14.82 0.65 -4.57
CA LYS A 197 14.09 1.45 -3.57
C LYS A 197 13.09 0.58 -2.84
N MET A 198 12.65 1.03 -1.68
CA MET A 198 11.67 0.33 -0.84
C MET A 198 10.36 -0.03 -1.58
N ASN A 199 9.97 0.77 -2.58
CA ASN A 199 8.76 0.52 -3.37
C ASN A 199 8.92 -0.63 -4.37
N ASN A 200 10.17 -0.92 -4.79
CA ASN A 200 10.49 -1.98 -5.76
C ASN A 200 10.86 -3.30 -5.08
N VAL A 201 10.56 -3.42 -3.80
CA VAL A 201 10.60 -4.67 -3.03
C VAL A 201 9.20 -4.94 -2.50
N LEU A 202 8.62 -6.07 -2.83
CA LEU A 202 7.36 -6.55 -2.29
C LEU A 202 7.63 -7.54 -1.16
N VAL A 203 6.84 -7.45 -0.09
CA VAL A 203 6.81 -8.45 0.99
C VAL A 203 5.48 -9.15 0.89
N SER A 204 5.52 -10.44 0.56
CA SER A 204 4.32 -11.27 0.39
C SER A 204 3.58 -11.49 1.72
N SER A 205 2.35 -11.97 1.66
CA SER A 205 1.57 -12.38 2.85
C SER A 205 2.27 -13.47 3.68
N HIS A 206 3.16 -14.25 3.06
CA HIS A 206 4.00 -15.25 3.73
C HIS A 206 5.32 -14.66 4.27
N GLY A 207 5.51 -13.34 4.16
CA GLY A 207 6.69 -12.65 4.67
C GLY A 207 7.94 -12.77 3.77
N GLN A 208 7.84 -13.27 2.54
CA GLN A 208 8.95 -13.39 1.60
C GLN A 208 9.16 -12.11 0.82
N ALA A 209 10.41 -11.67 0.67
CA ALA A 209 10.75 -10.51 -0.15
C ALA A 209 10.92 -10.90 -1.63
N LYS A 210 10.36 -10.08 -2.54
CA LYS A 210 10.49 -10.22 -3.99
C LYS A 210 10.80 -8.87 -4.62
N LEU A 211 11.80 -8.85 -5.50
CA LEU A 211 12.19 -7.68 -6.30
C LEU A 211 11.27 -7.52 -7.51
N VAL A 212 10.96 -6.28 -7.85
CA VAL A 212 10.20 -5.89 -9.05
C VAL A 212 10.95 -4.82 -9.85
N ASP A 213 10.58 -4.67 -11.12
CA ASP A 213 11.03 -3.55 -11.97
C ASP A 213 12.54 -3.53 -12.25
N PHE A 214 13.09 -4.65 -12.72
CA PHE A 214 14.45 -4.73 -13.23
C PHE A 214 14.59 -3.99 -14.58
N GLY A 215 15.66 -3.25 -14.75
CA GLY A 215 16.09 -2.75 -16.07
C GLY A 215 15.55 -1.38 -16.50
N LEU A 216 14.82 -0.62 -15.63
CA LEU A 216 14.40 0.76 -15.94
C LEU A 216 15.57 1.71 -16.25
N ALA A 217 16.78 1.29 -15.98
CA ALA A 217 17.95 2.13 -16.08
C ALA A 217 18.91 1.79 -17.22
N ALA A 218 18.60 0.81 -18.06
CA ALA A 218 19.39 0.56 -19.29
C ALA A 218 19.22 1.69 -20.33
N LEU A 219 18.80 2.87 -19.89
CA LEU A 219 18.52 4.01 -20.72
C LEU A 219 19.51 5.12 -20.55
N ASP A 220 19.89 5.55 -21.70
CA ASP A 220 20.59 6.75 -22.08
C ASP A 220 22.09 6.78 -21.80
N GLU A 221 22.81 6.21 -22.76
CA GLU A 221 24.20 6.60 -23.07
C GLU A 221 24.30 8.07 -23.50
N THR A 222 23.16 8.75 -23.74
CA THR A 222 23.08 10.10 -24.34
C THR A 222 22.57 11.20 -23.40
N LEU A 223 22.31 10.91 -22.10
CA LEU A 223 21.83 11.94 -21.19
C LEU A 223 22.94 12.92 -20.78
N THR A 224 22.89 14.13 -21.34
CA THR A 224 23.63 15.29 -20.86
C THR A 224 23.09 15.78 -19.51
N GLU A 225 23.88 16.59 -18.77
CA GLU A 225 23.48 17.11 -17.43
C GLU A 225 22.12 17.83 -17.46
N ASP A 226 21.81 18.54 -18.53
CA ASP A 226 20.55 19.29 -18.69
C ASP A 226 19.34 18.33 -18.79
N VAL A 227 19.51 17.17 -19.39
CA VAL A 227 18.44 16.14 -19.52
C VAL A 227 18.22 15.38 -18.21
N LEU A 228 19.25 15.22 -17.37
CA LEU A 228 19.11 14.61 -16.04
C LEU A 228 18.19 15.46 -15.13
N VAL A 229 18.15 16.78 -15.34
CA VAL A 229 17.28 17.69 -14.57
C VAL A 229 15.80 17.45 -14.88
N ASP A 230 15.46 16.98 -16.08
CA ASP A 230 14.09 16.77 -16.55
C ASP A 230 13.55 15.34 -16.34
N LEU A 231 14.38 14.43 -15.82
CA LEU A 231 13.93 13.07 -15.56
C LEU A 231 12.81 13.04 -14.51
N PRO A 232 11.70 12.37 -14.80
CA PRO A 232 10.54 12.32 -13.90
C PRO A 232 10.76 11.41 -12.68
N ASN A 233 11.81 10.56 -12.69
CA ASN A 233 12.11 9.63 -11.60
C ASN A 233 13.24 10.15 -10.71
N GLY A 234 12.90 10.60 -9.49
CA GLY A 234 13.88 11.09 -8.53
C GLY A 234 14.95 10.07 -8.13
N ARG A 235 14.74 8.76 -8.31
CA ARG A 235 15.71 7.72 -7.96
C ARG A 235 16.82 7.62 -9.01
N THR A 236 16.51 7.79 -10.27
CA THR A 236 17.52 7.87 -11.34
C THR A 236 18.51 9.01 -11.05
N ILE A 237 18.03 10.13 -10.52
CA ILE A 237 18.88 11.25 -10.08
C ILE A 237 19.78 10.83 -8.90
N ASP A 238 19.27 10.05 -7.93
CA ASP A 238 20.07 9.58 -6.79
C ASP A 238 21.20 8.63 -7.24
N TYR A 239 20.95 7.75 -8.23
CA TYR A 239 21.99 6.90 -8.83
C TYR A 239 23.05 7.73 -9.57
N ALA A 240 22.62 8.62 -10.46
CA ALA A 240 23.54 9.51 -11.18
C ALA A 240 24.38 10.38 -10.21
N ALA A 241 23.77 10.85 -9.11
CA ALA A 241 24.48 11.59 -8.09
C ALA A 241 25.54 10.76 -7.37
N LEU A 242 25.23 9.49 -7.03
CA LEU A 242 26.18 8.57 -6.40
C LEU A 242 27.35 8.27 -7.35
N GLU A 243 27.06 7.91 -8.59
CA GLU A 243 28.04 7.57 -9.63
C GLU A 243 28.99 8.75 -9.88
N ARG A 244 28.46 9.98 -9.98
CA ARG A 244 29.25 11.21 -10.10
C ARG A 244 30.16 11.46 -8.88
N VAL A 245 29.65 11.21 -7.67
CA VAL A 245 30.40 11.42 -6.44
C VAL A 245 31.51 10.41 -6.25
N THR A 246 31.27 9.17 -6.70
CA THR A 246 32.18 8.04 -6.51
C THR A 246 33.08 7.76 -7.72
N GLY A 247 32.79 8.38 -8.89
CA GLY A 247 33.56 8.19 -10.12
C GLY A 247 33.38 6.82 -10.76
N VAL A 248 32.37 6.03 -10.34
CA VAL A 248 32.08 4.73 -10.96
C VAL A 248 31.32 4.88 -12.26
N ARG A 249 31.41 3.86 -13.13
CA ARG A 249 30.65 3.82 -14.37
C ARG A 249 29.15 3.70 -14.09
N LYS A 250 28.36 4.14 -15.05
CA LYS A 250 26.89 4.22 -14.96
C LYS A 250 26.21 2.87 -14.74
N ASP A 251 26.83 1.78 -15.15
CA ASP A 251 26.34 0.40 -15.06
C ASP A 251 27.02 -0.43 -13.96
N ASP A 252 27.76 0.22 -13.06
CA ASP A 252 28.48 -0.46 -12.01
C ASP A 252 27.54 -1.02 -10.95
N THR A 253 27.57 -2.33 -10.74
CA THR A 253 26.73 -3.02 -9.73
C THR A 253 26.98 -2.54 -8.32
N ARG A 254 28.14 -1.89 -8.04
CA ARG A 254 28.45 -1.32 -6.74
C ARG A 254 27.52 -0.13 -6.40
N SER A 255 26.91 0.50 -7.41
CA SER A 255 25.83 1.47 -7.17
C SER A 255 24.57 0.80 -6.61
N ASP A 256 24.16 -0.35 -7.13
CA ASP A 256 23.04 -1.14 -6.58
C ASP A 256 23.33 -1.57 -5.13
N ILE A 257 24.55 -1.99 -4.84
CA ILE A 257 24.97 -2.39 -3.48
C ILE A 257 24.83 -1.24 -2.48
N TYR A 258 25.18 -0.01 -2.87
CA TYR A 258 24.97 1.16 -2.01
C TYR A 258 23.48 1.35 -1.68
N PHE A 259 22.60 1.20 -2.66
CA PHE A 259 21.17 1.35 -2.45
C PHE A 259 20.52 0.15 -1.72
N LEU A 260 21.09 -1.06 -1.83
CA LEU A 260 20.76 -2.17 -0.92
C LEU A 260 21.07 -1.80 0.53
N GLY A 261 22.25 -1.20 0.77
CA GLY A 261 22.60 -0.66 2.07
C GLY A 261 21.63 0.40 2.58
N CYS A 262 21.14 1.31 1.69
CA CYS A 262 20.13 2.31 2.03
C CYS A 262 18.78 1.67 2.41
N ILE A 263 18.37 0.59 1.72
CA ILE A 263 17.16 -0.16 2.05
C ILE A 263 17.31 -0.84 3.41
N TYR A 264 18.45 -1.49 3.65
CA TYR A 264 18.73 -2.16 4.94
C TYR A 264 18.75 -1.18 6.10
N TYR A 265 19.44 -0.05 5.93
CA TYR A 265 19.42 1.05 6.88
C TYR A 265 18.00 1.49 7.22
N ASN A 266 17.16 1.71 6.18
CA ASN A 266 15.80 2.17 6.37
C ASN A 266 14.93 1.15 7.11
N MET A 267 15.08 -0.14 6.84
CA MET A 267 14.39 -1.20 7.59
C MET A 267 14.70 -1.14 9.08
N LEU A 268 15.98 -1.00 9.43
CA LEU A 268 16.49 -1.00 10.81
C LEU A 268 16.16 0.29 11.54
N ALA A 269 16.41 1.45 10.90
CA ALA A 269 16.28 2.76 11.53
C ALA A 269 14.87 3.35 11.42
N GLY A 270 13.98 2.78 10.59
CA GLY A 270 12.64 3.29 10.32
C GLY A 270 12.63 4.61 9.52
N ARG A 271 13.77 5.08 9.05
CA ARG A 271 13.95 6.32 8.29
C ARG A 271 15.03 6.18 7.23
N PRO A 272 14.89 6.88 6.08
CA PRO A 272 15.91 6.81 5.03
C PRO A 272 17.24 7.45 5.49
N PRO A 273 18.40 6.91 5.06
CA PRO A 273 19.70 7.49 5.37
C PRO A 273 19.95 8.80 4.63
N LEU A 274 19.43 8.89 3.40
CA LEU A 274 19.55 10.09 2.57
C LEU A 274 18.34 10.99 2.79
N SER A 275 18.55 12.28 3.05
CA SER A 275 17.48 13.25 3.24
C SER A 275 16.56 13.30 2.01
N GLU A 276 15.25 13.17 2.23
CA GLU A 276 14.27 13.36 1.17
C GLU A 276 14.16 14.84 0.81
N THR A 277 14.31 15.17 -0.45
CA THR A 277 14.12 16.52 -0.98
C THR A 277 13.48 16.45 -2.36
N ARG A 278 12.60 17.42 -2.66
CA ARG A 278 12.05 17.62 -4.01
C ARG A 278 12.98 18.47 -4.89
N ASP A 279 13.92 19.17 -4.27
CA ASP A 279 14.92 19.98 -4.97
C ASP A 279 15.95 19.05 -5.63
N ARG A 280 15.99 19.08 -6.96
CA ARG A 280 16.85 18.22 -7.79
C ARG A 280 18.33 18.54 -7.60
N LEU A 281 18.68 19.84 -7.50
CA LEU A 281 20.07 20.25 -7.28
C LEU A 281 20.60 19.75 -5.92
N LYS A 282 19.75 19.82 -4.88
CA LYS A 282 20.10 19.25 -3.58
C LYS A 282 20.25 17.72 -3.62
N ARG A 283 19.52 17.02 -4.50
CA ARG A 283 19.70 15.58 -4.72
C ARG A 283 21.05 15.23 -5.31
N LEU A 284 21.58 16.06 -6.21
CA LEU A 284 22.89 15.88 -6.85
C LEU A 284 24.08 16.24 -5.94
N SER A 285 23.82 16.83 -4.76
CA SER A 285 24.87 17.31 -3.86
C SER A 285 25.65 16.17 -3.18
N LYS A 286 26.98 16.19 -3.30
CA LYS A 286 27.90 15.28 -2.58
C LYS A 286 27.68 15.30 -1.07
N SER A 287 27.35 16.47 -0.50
CA SER A 287 27.16 16.63 0.94
C SER A 287 26.03 15.76 1.49
N ARG A 288 25.05 15.37 0.66
CA ARG A 288 23.93 14.50 1.03
C ARG A 288 24.42 13.09 1.40
N PHE A 289 25.40 12.58 0.68
CA PHE A 289 26.02 11.27 0.94
C PHE A 289 26.98 11.30 2.11
N LEU A 290 27.73 12.41 2.27
CA LEU A 290 28.69 12.59 3.37
C LEU A 290 28.02 12.80 4.75
N LYS A 291 26.78 13.29 4.78
CA LYS A 291 26.02 13.56 6.01
C LYS A 291 25.22 12.35 6.51
N VAL A 292 25.36 11.18 5.89
CA VAL A 292 24.69 9.97 6.35
C VAL A 292 25.20 9.60 7.73
N MET A 293 24.28 9.52 8.69
CA MET A 293 24.59 9.14 10.06
C MET A 293 24.75 7.61 10.15
N PRO A 294 25.80 7.07 10.77
CA PRO A 294 25.92 5.64 11.03
C PRO A 294 24.66 5.07 11.70
N VAL A 295 24.21 3.89 11.29
CA VAL A 295 22.93 3.32 11.73
C VAL A 295 22.85 3.14 13.25
N ARG A 296 23.95 2.79 13.93
CA ARG A 296 24.02 2.68 15.41
C ARG A 296 24.02 4.02 16.14
N LYS A 297 24.35 5.13 15.48
CA LYS A 297 24.12 6.46 16.06
C LYS A 297 22.65 6.84 16.06
N VAL A 298 21.86 6.23 15.18
CA VAL A 298 20.41 6.40 15.12
C VAL A 298 19.70 5.46 16.09
N ASP A 299 20.13 4.21 16.14
CA ASP A 299 19.63 3.21 17.06
C ASP A 299 20.78 2.35 17.60
N PRO A 300 21.24 2.62 18.82
CA PRO A 300 22.34 1.89 19.46
C PRO A 300 22.03 0.41 19.73
N THR A 301 20.75 0.01 19.70
CA THR A 301 20.34 -1.38 19.94
C THR A 301 20.60 -2.30 18.76
N ILE A 302 20.98 -1.75 17.60
CA ILE A 302 21.33 -2.54 16.42
C ILE A 302 22.66 -3.26 16.67
N PRO A 303 22.70 -4.61 16.54
CA PRO A 303 23.91 -5.40 16.74
C PRO A 303 25.06 -4.99 15.81
N ASP A 304 26.29 -5.10 16.29
CA ASP A 304 27.49 -4.74 15.53
C ASP A 304 27.61 -5.53 14.23
N SER A 305 27.28 -6.82 14.25
CA SER A 305 27.31 -7.69 13.06
C SER A 305 26.42 -7.17 11.93
N VAL A 306 25.25 -6.63 12.28
CA VAL A 306 24.28 -6.03 11.33
C VAL A 306 24.78 -4.67 10.85
N ALA A 307 25.21 -3.83 11.77
CA ALA A 307 25.70 -2.48 11.47
C ALA A 307 26.93 -2.50 10.54
N LEU A 308 27.82 -3.47 10.69
CA LEU A 308 28.98 -3.65 9.81
C LEU A 308 28.57 -3.89 8.37
N VAL A 309 27.56 -4.72 8.12
CA VAL A 309 27.04 -4.97 6.75
C VAL A 309 26.48 -3.68 6.15
N VAL A 310 25.64 -2.95 6.91
CA VAL A 310 25.09 -1.66 6.46
C VAL A 310 26.19 -0.68 6.11
N ASN A 311 27.17 -0.48 7.02
CA ASN A 311 28.24 0.48 6.86
C ASN A 311 29.13 0.14 5.65
N LYS A 312 29.48 -1.14 5.45
CA LYS A 312 30.29 -1.59 4.32
C LYS A 312 29.54 -1.42 2.99
N ALA A 313 28.24 -1.76 2.94
CA ALA A 313 27.42 -1.55 1.75
C ALA A 313 27.29 -0.07 1.39
N MET A 314 27.23 0.82 2.38
CA MET A 314 27.07 2.27 2.19
C MET A 314 28.39 3.05 2.19
N THR A 315 29.54 2.38 2.15
CA THR A 315 30.83 3.04 1.99
C THR A 315 30.87 3.80 0.67
N LEU A 316 31.27 5.09 0.69
CA LEU A 316 31.31 5.91 -0.52
C LEU A 316 32.42 5.47 -1.47
N ASP A 317 33.57 5.08 -0.94
CA ASP A 317 34.66 4.51 -1.72
C ASP A 317 34.20 3.17 -2.33
N PRO A 318 34.09 3.05 -3.67
CA PRO A 318 33.60 1.84 -4.30
C PRO A 318 34.50 0.62 -4.08
N ASP A 319 35.81 0.82 -3.96
CA ASP A 319 36.78 -0.26 -3.79
C ASP A 319 36.74 -0.86 -2.38
N ARG A 320 36.26 -0.07 -1.39
CA ARG A 320 36.04 -0.51 0.00
C ARG A 320 34.64 -1.04 0.24
N ARG A 321 33.74 -0.94 -0.74
CA ARG A 321 32.38 -1.48 -0.71
C ARG A 321 32.40 -2.97 -1.06
N TYR A 322 31.27 -3.67 -0.93
CA TYR A 322 31.13 -5.01 -1.53
C TYR A 322 31.31 -4.92 -3.04
N GLN A 323 32.06 -5.88 -3.63
CA GLN A 323 32.32 -5.91 -5.07
C GLN A 323 31.26 -6.67 -5.85
N SER A 324 30.43 -7.47 -5.16
CA SER A 324 29.28 -8.18 -5.74
C SER A 324 28.17 -8.35 -4.71
N PRO A 325 26.92 -8.54 -5.14
CA PRO A 325 25.83 -8.91 -4.22
C PRO A 325 26.11 -10.22 -3.47
N GLY A 326 26.77 -11.20 -4.09
CA GLY A 326 27.17 -12.45 -3.44
C GLY A 326 28.12 -12.26 -2.25
N SER A 327 29.05 -11.29 -2.34
CA SER A 327 29.92 -10.95 -1.21
C SER A 327 29.17 -10.28 -0.04
N MET A 328 28.15 -9.48 -0.33
CA MET A 328 27.25 -8.92 0.68
C MET A 328 26.38 -10.02 1.32
N LEU A 329 25.90 -10.97 0.53
CA LEU A 329 25.09 -12.09 1.01
C LEU A 329 25.87 -12.97 2.01
N SER A 330 27.14 -13.20 1.77
CA SER A 330 28.02 -13.95 2.68
C SER A 330 28.09 -13.28 4.06
N ASP A 331 28.29 -11.96 4.12
CA ASP A 331 28.32 -11.22 5.38
C ASP A 331 26.95 -11.15 6.06
N LEU A 332 25.84 -11.09 5.30
CA LEU A 332 24.49 -11.17 5.84
C LEU A 332 24.20 -12.52 6.51
N ARG A 333 24.66 -13.62 5.91
CA ARG A 333 24.54 -14.98 6.49
C ARG A 333 25.33 -15.10 7.82
N ILE A 334 26.51 -14.49 7.87
CA ILE A 334 27.30 -14.43 9.11
C ILE A 334 26.56 -13.60 10.18
N ALA A 335 26.00 -12.45 9.80
CA ALA A 335 25.22 -11.60 10.71
C ALA A 335 23.98 -12.34 11.21
N ALA A 336 23.24 -13.05 10.33
CA ALA A 336 22.08 -13.85 10.70
C ALA A 336 22.43 -14.97 11.70
N LYS A 337 23.56 -15.66 11.50
CA LYS A 337 24.06 -16.68 12.43
C LYS A 337 24.35 -16.10 13.81
N ARG A 338 25.05 -14.97 13.87
CA ARG A 338 25.34 -14.28 15.15
C ARG A 338 24.08 -13.83 15.88
N LEU A 339 23.09 -13.30 15.14
CA LEU A 339 21.80 -12.93 15.72
C LEU A 339 21.02 -14.12 16.32
N ALA A 340 21.21 -15.33 15.77
CA ALA A 340 20.60 -16.54 16.30
C ALA A 340 21.35 -17.08 17.54
N GLU A 341 22.66 -16.78 17.67
CA GLU A 341 23.52 -17.20 18.78
C GLU A 341 23.48 -16.21 19.96
N GLU A 342 23.14 -14.93 19.71
CA GLU A 342 22.96 -13.94 20.78
C GLU A 342 21.65 -14.24 21.54
N PRO A 343 21.68 -14.41 22.90
CA PRO A 343 20.44 -14.54 23.66
C PRO A 343 19.59 -13.28 23.45
N PRO A 344 18.24 -13.41 23.36
CA PRO A 344 17.38 -12.26 23.19
C PRO A 344 17.63 -11.26 24.32
N PRO A 345 17.75 -9.94 24.03
CA PRO A 345 17.88 -8.94 25.06
C PRO A 345 16.69 -9.07 26.01
N GLU A 346 16.96 -9.19 27.30
CA GLU A 346 15.92 -9.21 28.33
C GLU A 346 15.12 -7.91 28.24
N GLY A 347 13.91 -7.99 27.74
CA GLY A 347 12.98 -6.85 27.62
C GLY A 347 12.44 -6.63 26.21
N ASN A 348 11.53 -7.40 25.81
CA ASN A 348 10.31 -7.17 25.04
C ASN A 348 9.94 -8.37 24.15
N GLN A 349 9.30 -9.37 24.74
CA GLN A 349 8.64 -10.42 23.97
C GLN A 349 7.32 -9.88 23.41
N ALA A 350 7.31 -9.56 22.14
CA ALA A 350 6.11 -9.58 21.32
C ALA A 350 6.52 -9.94 19.87
N ALA A 351 6.71 -11.23 19.61
CA ALA A 351 6.70 -11.75 18.25
C ALA A 351 5.24 -11.86 17.78
N PRO A 352 4.84 -11.19 16.69
CA PRO A 352 3.59 -11.54 16.03
C PRO A 352 3.84 -12.82 15.22
N GLY A 353 3.09 -13.87 15.54
CA GLY A 353 3.05 -15.10 14.78
C GLY A 353 2.60 -14.89 13.33
N PRO A 354 2.80 -15.91 12.47
CA PRO A 354 2.48 -15.82 11.05
C PRO A 354 0.98 -15.56 10.83
N PHE A 355 0.68 -14.68 9.89
CA PHE A 355 -0.67 -14.40 9.42
C PHE A 355 -1.36 -15.71 9.01
N ARG A 356 -2.32 -16.16 9.79
CA ARG A 356 -3.24 -17.23 9.37
C ARG A 356 -4.30 -16.60 8.47
N ALA A 357 -4.35 -17.10 7.24
CA ALA A 357 -5.48 -16.90 6.36
C ALA A 357 -6.74 -17.44 7.05
N GLY A 358 -7.78 -16.59 7.13
CA GLY A 358 -9.04 -16.95 7.73
C GLY A 358 -9.75 -18.04 6.94
N THR A 359 -9.70 -19.27 7.42
CA THR A 359 -10.67 -20.32 7.09
C THR A 359 -11.69 -20.34 8.21
N SER A 360 -12.94 -20.12 7.83
CA SER A 360 -14.12 -20.29 8.67
C SER A 360 -14.17 -21.67 9.32
N ARG A 361 -14.24 -21.74 10.67
CA ARG A 361 -14.70 -22.91 11.40
C ARG A 361 -15.55 -22.51 12.61
N PRO A 362 -16.53 -23.34 13.01
CA PRO A 362 -17.62 -22.94 13.87
C PRO A 362 -17.25 -22.93 15.36
N ALA A 363 -18.05 -22.14 16.09
CA ALA A 363 -18.01 -21.96 17.51
C ALA A 363 -18.14 -23.25 18.31
N ASN A 364 -17.22 -23.47 19.22
CA ASN A 364 -17.45 -23.99 20.58
C ASN A 364 -16.12 -24.09 21.32
N GLU A 365 -15.95 -23.25 22.34
CA GLU A 365 -15.24 -23.63 23.57
C GLU A 365 -15.31 -22.48 24.59
N GLN A 366 -15.48 -22.86 25.81
CA GLN A 366 -15.84 -22.07 26.99
C GLN A 366 -14.72 -21.14 27.49
N PRO A 367 -15.01 -20.16 28.35
CA PRO A 367 -14.08 -19.12 28.78
C PRO A 367 -13.11 -19.62 29.85
N ASP A 368 -11.82 -19.42 29.63
CA ASP A 368 -10.79 -19.58 30.65
C ASP A 368 -10.57 -18.26 31.40
N ALA A 369 -10.74 -18.32 32.70
CA ALA A 369 -10.63 -17.20 33.61
C ALA A 369 -9.16 -16.99 33.98
N GLY A 370 -8.64 -15.78 33.76
CA GLY A 370 -7.40 -15.34 34.39
C GLY A 370 -6.46 -14.49 33.51
N ARG A 371 -6.85 -13.24 33.21
CA ARG A 371 -5.88 -12.20 32.81
C ARG A 371 -6.27 -10.87 33.46
N THR A 372 -5.33 -10.33 34.23
CA THR A 372 -5.35 -8.96 34.75
C THR A 372 -5.45 -7.93 33.63
N PRO A 373 -6.16 -6.80 33.80
CA PRO A 373 -6.36 -5.82 32.74
C PRO A 373 -5.05 -5.08 32.42
N SER A 374 -4.52 -5.27 31.22
CA SER A 374 -3.57 -4.36 30.61
C SER A 374 -4.34 -3.10 30.15
N GLU A 375 -3.83 -1.90 30.43
CA GLU A 375 -4.37 -0.63 29.98
C GLU A 375 -4.70 -0.69 28.47
N GLU A 376 -6.00 -0.79 28.16
CA GLU A 376 -6.49 -0.82 26.78
C GLU A 376 -6.31 0.57 26.16
N GLN A 377 -5.58 0.65 25.07
CA GLN A 377 -5.43 1.89 24.29
C GLN A 377 -6.82 2.35 23.83
N PRO A 378 -7.22 3.62 24.07
CA PRO A 378 -8.49 4.13 23.63
C PRO A 378 -8.65 3.97 22.10
N SER A 379 -9.85 3.61 21.65
CA SER A 379 -10.10 3.30 20.26
C SER A 379 -11.14 4.22 19.63
N VAL A 380 -10.89 4.68 18.40
CA VAL A 380 -11.79 5.53 17.63
C VAL A 380 -12.06 4.95 16.25
N MET A 381 -13.33 4.88 15.86
CA MET A 381 -13.72 4.59 14.49
C MET A 381 -13.96 5.89 13.73
N VAL A 382 -13.38 6.04 12.55
CA VAL A 382 -13.60 7.20 11.68
C VAL A 382 -14.21 6.74 10.37
N VAL A 383 -15.33 7.36 10.03
CA VAL A 383 -16.08 7.14 8.79
C VAL A 383 -15.77 8.30 7.85
N GLU A 384 -14.94 8.03 6.84
CA GLU A 384 -14.41 9.01 5.90
C GLU A 384 -14.13 8.36 4.54
N SER A 385 -14.57 8.98 3.46
CA SER A 385 -14.38 8.47 2.09
C SER A 385 -13.15 9.01 1.39
N ASP A 386 -12.69 10.21 1.74
CA ASP A 386 -11.48 10.81 1.18
C ASP A 386 -10.22 10.19 1.79
N VAL A 387 -9.35 9.65 0.93
CA VAL A 387 -8.13 8.94 1.35
C VAL A 387 -7.13 9.88 2.05
N GLN A 388 -7.05 11.15 1.64
CA GLN A 388 -6.14 12.11 2.26
C GLN A 388 -6.64 12.49 3.66
N MET A 389 -7.95 12.69 3.82
CA MET A 389 -8.56 12.93 5.11
C MET A 389 -8.49 11.71 6.03
N GLN A 390 -8.63 10.49 5.51
CA GLN A 390 -8.39 9.26 6.27
C GLN A 390 -6.97 9.22 6.85
N ASP A 391 -5.96 9.61 6.07
CA ASP A 391 -4.57 9.66 6.55
C ASP A 391 -4.37 10.74 7.61
N ILE A 392 -4.99 11.93 7.45
CA ILE A 392 -4.94 13.01 8.45
C ILE A 392 -5.56 12.56 9.78
N PHE A 393 -6.74 11.95 9.76
CA PHE A 393 -7.39 11.43 10.96
C PHE A 393 -6.60 10.30 11.59
N ARG A 394 -6.11 9.35 10.78
CA ARG A 394 -5.27 8.24 11.26
C ARG A 394 -4.03 8.74 11.98
N ASP A 395 -3.27 9.64 11.35
CA ASP A 395 -2.03 10.16 11.92
C ASP A 395 -2.31 11.04 13.14
N GLY A 396 -3.37 11.85 13.08
CA GLY A 396 -3.77 12.75 14.18
C GLY A 396 -4.19 11.99 15.44
N PHE A 397 -4.99 10.93 15.30
CA PHE A 397 -5.44 10.12 16.42
C PHE A 397 -4.36 9.15 16.92
N LYS A 398 -3.56 8.55 16.04
CA LYS A 398 -2.43 7.70 16.43
C LYS A 398 -1.39 8.45 17.26
N ARG A 399 -1.05 9.69 16.89
CA ARG A 399 -0.14 10.54 17.68
C ARG A 399 -0.68 10.85 19.08
N ALA A 400 -1.98 10.71 19.26
CA ALA A 400 -2.66 10.90 20.53
C ALA A 400 -2.85 9.60 21.33
N GLY A 401 -2.30 8.48 20.86
CA GLY A 401 -2.38 7.20 21.55
C GLY A 401 -3.65 6.39 21.24
N TYR A 402 -4.50 6.82 20.31
CA TYR A 402 -5.71 6.06 19.93
C TYR A 402 -5.40 4.92 18.95
N ARG A 403 -6.06 3.79 19.13
CA ARG A 403 -6.25 2.78 18.08
C ARG A 403 -7.29 3.29 17.09
N VAL A 404 -6.96 3.41 15.80
CA VAL A 404 -7.85 4.00 14.78
C VAL A 404 -8.39 2.93 13.85
N LEU A 405 -9.70 2.85 13.75
CA LEU A 405 -10.43 2.06 12.77
C LEU A 405 -10.98 3.01 11.70
N LEU A 406 -10.78 2.71 10.43
CA LEU A 406 -11.23 3.53 9.31
C LEU A 406 -12.18 2.73 8.42
N THR A 407 -13.25 3.37 8.01
CA THR A 407 -14.15 2.86 6.96
C THR A 407 -14.64 4.01 6.09
N SER A 408 -14.83 3.75 4.80
CA SER A 408 -15.46 4.71 3.89
C SER A 408 -16.97 4.54 3.79
N ASP A 409 -17.52 3.47 4.39
CA ASP A 409 -18.93 3.13 4.33
C ASP A 409 -19.57 3.29 5.72
N PRO A 410 -20.49 4.26 5.89
CA PRO A 410 -21.21 4.46 7.15
C PRO A 410 -22.02 3.24 7.62
N ALA A 411 -22.57 2.44 6.71
CA ALA A 411 -23.33 1.26 7.06
C ALA A 411 -22.44 0.15 7.64
N ARG A 412 -21.19 0.02 7.17
CA ARG A 412 -20.20 -0.89 7.74
C ARG A 412 -19.83 -0.52 9.17
N ALA A 413 -19.76 0.78 9.48
CA ALA A 413 -19.55 1.24 10.85
C ALA A 413 -20.67 0.74 11.77
N LEU A 414 -21.93 0.93 11.41
CA LEU A 414 -23.08 0.47 12.18
C LEU A 414 -23.06 -1.05 12.37
N ASN A 415 -22.91 -1.80 11.29
CA ASN A 415 -22.86 -3.26 11.32
C ASN A 415 -21.74 -3.78 12.26
N ARG A 416 -20.59 -3.10 12.27
CA ARG A 416 -19.48 -3.49 13.14
C ARG A 416 -19.81 -3.30 14.62
N PHE A 417 -20.45 -2.20 14.98
CA PHE A 417 -20.88 -1.95 16.38
C PHE A 417 -22.08 -2.81 16.79
N GLN A 418 -22.94 -3.20 15.85
CA GLN A 418 -24.02 -4.15 16.11
C GLN A 418 -23.53 -5.56 16.40
N GLN A 419 -22.39 -5.96 15.78
CA GLN A 419 -21.74 -7.27 16.02
C GLN A 419 -20.89 -7.25 17.28
N ASP A 420 -20.24 -6.13 17.58
CA ASP A 420 -19.32 -5.95 18.70
C ASP A 420 -19.44 -4.51 19.20
N ALA A 421 -20.17 -4.32 20.29
CA ALA A 421 -20.40 -3.01 20.90
C ALA A 421 -19.10 -2.36 21.43
N ALA A 422 -18.04 -3.15 21.63
CA ALA A 422 -16.71 -2.70 22.03
C ALA A 422 -15.75 -2.52 20.85
N ALA A 423 -16.24 -2.53 19.61
CA ALA A 423 -15.42 -2.37 18.40
C ALA A 423 -14.54 -1.10 18.42
N ALA A 424 -15.08 -0.01 18.99
CA ALA A 424 -14.35 1.21 19.33
C ALA A 424 -15.08 1.95 20.47
N GLU A 425 -14.36 2.82 21.19
CA GLU A 425 -14.96 3.62 22.27
C GLU A 425 -15.82 4.77 21.76
N CYS A 426 -15.52 5.26 20.55
CA CYS A 426 -16.26 6.35 19.93
C CYS A 426 -16.20 6.27 18.39
N VAL A 427 -17.11 7.00 17.73
CA VAL A 427 -17.17 7.08 16.26
C VAL A 427 -17.21 8.54 15.79
N VAL A 428 -16.49 8.82 14.70
CA VAL A 428 -16.48 10.13 14.01
C VAL A 428 -16.98 9.94 12.59
N PHE A 429 -18.04 10.63 12.22
CA PHE A 429 -18.60 10.68 10.88
C PHE A 429 -18.19 11.98 10.20
N ASN A 430 -17.48 11.94 9.08
CA ASN A 430 -17.23 13.12 8.26
C ASN A 430 -18.26 13.21 7.12
N ALA A 431 -19.17 14.18 7.21
CA ALA A 431 -20.20 14.36 6.20
C ALA A 431 -19.74 15.16 4.98
N GLN A 432 -18.55 15.76 4.99
CA GLN A 432 -18.07 16.63 3.92
C GLN A 432 -18.07 15.92 2.54
N GLN A 433 -17.52 14.71 2.48
CA GLN A 433 -17.44 13.92 1.23
C GLN A 433 -18.50 12.83 1.17
N ILE A 434 -18.88 12.26 2.31
CA ILE A 434 -19.87 11.18 2.39
C ILE A 434 -21.28 11.72 2.16
N GLY A 435 -21.51 12.96 2.56
CA GLY A 435 -22.80 13.61 2.39
C GLY A 435 -23.90 13.06 3.33
N ARG A 436 -25.14 13.06 2.83
CA ARG A 436 -26.33 12.68 3.58
C ARG A 436 -26.28 11.29 4.23
N PRO A 437 -25.65 10.25 3.66
CA PRO A 437 -25.51 8.95 4.34
C PRO A 437 -24.77 9.01 5.68
N ALA A 438 -23.87 9.96 5.89
CA ALA A 438 -23.19 10.14 7.19
C ALA A 438 -24.17 10.63 8.26
N LEU A 439 -25.02 11.61 7.94
CA LEU A 439 -26.07 12.11 8.84
C LEU A 439 -27.11 11.02 9.15
N GLU A 440 -27.59 10.31 8.13
CA GLU A 440 -28.56 9.24 8.31
C GLU A 440 -28.02 8.14 9.22
N MET A 441 -26.74 7.81 9.07
CA MET A 441 -26.13 6.78 9.91
C MET A 441 -25.84 7.28 11.33
N PHE A 442 -25.40 8.53 11.48
CA PHE A 442 -25.27 9.17 12.80
C PHE A 442 -26.59 9.12 13.59
N ASN A 443 -27.73 9.38 12.93
CA ASN A 443 -29.06 9.31 13.53
C ASN A 443 -29.46 7.85 13.84
N ARG A 444 -29.19 6.90 12.95
CA ARG A 444 -29.43 5.47 13.20
C ARG A 444 -28.65 4.92 14.38
N PHE A 445 -27.42 5.37 14.59
CA PHE A 445 -26.67 5.01 15.80
C PHE A 445 -27.35 5.51 17.09
N ALA A 446 -28.12 6.60 17.02
CA ALA A 446 -28.88 7.11 18.17
C ALA A 446 -30.17 6.30 18.42
N GLU A 447 -30.77 5.74 17.39
CA GLU A 447 -32.04 5.02 17.42
C GLU A 447 -31.87 3.53 17.76
N ASP A 448 -30.75 2.91 17.40
CA ASP A 448 -30.48 1.48 17.66
C ASP A 448 -30.02 1.27 19.11
N THR A 449 -30.76 0.45 19.84
CA THR A 449 -30.52 0.13 21.27
C THR A 449 -29.14 -0.47 21.54
N ARG A 450 -28.47 -1.05 20.50
CA ARG A 450 -27.13 -1.62 20.62
C ARG A 450 -26.02 -0.62 20.39
N THR A 451 -26.32 0.57 19.86
CA THR A 451 -25.32 1.59 19.51
C THR A 451 -25.64 2.97 20.07
N ASN A 452 -26.82 3.18 20.65
CA ASN A 452 -27.25 4.49 21.16
C ASN A 452 -26.36 5.04 22.28
N PHE A 453 -25.64 4.19 23.00
CA PHE A 453 -24.69 4.56 24.06
C PHE A 453 -23.26 4.83 23.54
N VAL A 454 -22.98 4.63 22.24
CA VAL A 454 -21.66 4.87 21.65
C VAL A 454 -21.46 6.37 21.43
N PRO A 455 -20.43 7.01 22.03
CA PRO A 455 -20.10 8.40 21.76
C PRO A 455 -19.85 8.65 20.28
N ALA A 456 -20.49 9.68 19.72
CA ALA A 456 -20.37 9.97 18.29
C ALA A 456 -20.20 11.47 18.00
N VAL A 457 -19.37 11.77 17.01
CA VAL A 457 -19.18 13.12 16.47
C VAL A 457 -19.55 13.13 14.99
N LEU A 458 -20.38 14.07 14.57
CA LEU A 458 -20.68 14.36 13.18
C LEU A 458 -19.96 15.65 12.77
N LEU A 459 -19.10 15.57 11.75
CA LEU A 459 -18.43 16.72 11.17
C LEU A 459 -19.22 17.21 9.97
N LEU A 460 -19.64 18.48 9.98
CA LEU A 460 -20.40 19.12 8.90
C LEU A 460 -19.59 20.20 8.21
N ASP A 461 -19.70 20.28 6.88
CA ASP A 461 -19.13 21.36 6.09
C ASP A 461 -19.98 22.65 6.20
N GLU A 462 -19.40 23.80 5.84
CA GLU A 462 -20.08 25.12 5.87
C GLU A 462 -21.39 25.12 5.08
N ASN A 463 -21.49 24.34 4.01
CA ASN A 463 -22.72 24.21 3.20
C ASN A 463 -23.77 23.26 3.78
N GLN A 464 -23.52 22.66 4.95
CA GLN A 464 -24.38 21.64 5.59
C GLN A 464 -24.99 22.08 6.92
N HIS A 465 -24.98 23.37 7.23
CA HIS A 465 -25.51 23.93 8.50
C HIS A 465 -26.95 23.53 8.83
N ASP A 466 -27.80 23.37 7.82
CA ASP A 466 -29.19 22.93 8.03
C ASP A 466 -29.29 21.49 8.58
N TRP A 467 -28.22 20.71 8.47
CA TRP A 467 -28.19 19.33 8.95
C TRP A 467 -27.96 19.24 10.46
N GLU A 468 -27.42 20.27 11.09
CA GLU A 468 -27.26 20.35 12.53
C GLU A 468 -28.60 20.19 13.23
N LYS A 469 -29.69 20.85 12.73
CA LYS A 469 -31.05 20.74 13.25
C LYS A 469 -31.69 19.36 13.02
N ARG A 470 -31.13 18.54 12.14
CA ARG A 470 -31.62 17.20 11.78
C ARG A 470 -30.81 16.09 12.45
N ALA A 471 -29.72 16.42 13.09
CA ALA A 471 -28.87 15.46 13.77
C ALA A 471 -29.43 15.15 15.17
N ASN A 472 -29.57 13.86 15.49
CA ASN A 472 -29.98 13.37 16.80
C ASN A 472 -28.82 13.53 17.80
N THR A 473 -28.70 14.72 18.37
CA THR A 473 -27.70 15.07 19.38
C THR A 473 -28.13 14.67 20.77
N THR A 474 -27.18 14.26 21.61
CA THR A 474 -27.36 13.87 23.02
C THR A 474 -26.15 14.32 23.83
N ASN A 475 -26.10 14.03 25.13
CA ASN A 475 -24.94 14.35 25.98
C ASN A 475 -23.63 13.67 25.51
N HIS A 476 -23.69 12.61 24.72
CA HIS A 476 -22.55 11.89 24.19
C HIS A 476 -22.52 11.88 22.65
N ARG A 477 -23.35 12.71 21.99
CA ARG A 477 -23.43 12.85 20.53
C ARG A 477 -23.48 14.31 20.14
N VAL A 478 -22.48 14.75 19.41
CA VAL A 478 -22.32 16.17 19.07
C VAL A 478 -22.06 16.37 17.58
N VAL A 479 -22.40 17.55 17.12
CA VAL A 479 -22.07 18.04 15.78
C VAL A 479 -20.95 19.07 15.90
N LEU A 480 -19.96 19.01 15.03
CA LEU A 480 -18.89 19.99 14.94
C LEU A 480 -18.80 20.54 13.49
N PRO A 481 -18.76 21.87 13.32
CA PRO A 481 -18.53 22.47 12.02
C PRO A 481 -17.06 22.33 11.59
N MET A 482 -16.84 22.08 10.32
CA MET A 482 -15.53 22.14 9.66
C MET A 482 -15.21 23.59 9.23
N PRO A 483 -13.93 24.01 9.21
CA PRO A 483 -12.75 23.22 9.58
C PRO A 483 -12.56 23.05 11.09
N VAL A 484 -12.27 21.84 11.53
CA VAL A 484 -11.99 21.51 12.93
C VAL A 484 -10.53 21.09 13.10
N THR A 485 -9.87 21.62 14.14
CA THR A 485 -8.49 21.18 14.44
C THR A 485 -8.50 19.83 15.15
N MET A 486 -7.48 18.98 14.88
CA MET A 486 -7.32 17.68 15.56
C MET A 486 -7.26 17.84 17.09
N LYS A 487 -6.72 18.95 17.59
CA LYS A 487 -6.70 19.25 19.05
C LYS A 487 -8.12 19.41 19.60
N LYS A 488 -8.98 20.17 18.91
CA LYS A 488 -10.39 20.39 19.31
C LYS A 488 -11.20 19.10 19.22
N LEU A 489 -11.06 18.35 18.12
CA LEU A 489 -11.76 17.08 17.92
C LEU A 489 -11.42 16.06 19.02
N ARG A 490 -10.14 15.95 19.36
CA ARG A 490 -9.68 15.07 20.45
C ARG A 490 -10.21 15.50 21.83
N ALA A 491 -10.24 16.79 22.12
CA ALA A 491 -10.77 17.29 23.39
C ALA A 491 -12.25 16.92 23.54
N VAL A 492 -13.04 17.11 22.48
CA VAL A 492 -14.46 16.73 22.46
C VAL A 492 -14.64 15.21 22.62
N LEU A 493 -13.87 14.38 21.92
CA LEU A 493 -13.96 12.93 22.06
C LEU A 493 -13.60 12.46 23.48
N ALA A 494 -12.56 13.03 24.09
CA ALA A 494 -12.17 12.69 25.45
C ALA A 494 -13.28 13.07 26.47
N GLU A 495 -13.96 14.20 26.28
CA GLU A 495 -15.09 14.62 27.10
C GLU A 495 -16.29 13.67 26.95
N LEU A 496 -16.62 13.29 25.70
CA LEU A 496 -17.73 12.38 25.40
C LEU A 496 -17.49 10.96 25.94
N VAL A 497 -16.27 10.46 25.86
CA VAL A 497 -15.89 9.14 26.41
C VAL A 497 -15.84 9.21 27.95
N GLY A 498 -15.30 10.30 28.53
CA GLY A 498 -15.24 10.50 29.98
C GLY A 498 -16.62 10.65 30.64
N SER A 499 -17.61 11.11 29.93
CA SER A 499 -19.00 11.19 30.41
C SER A 499 -19.68 9.82 30.54
N ARG A 500 -19.21 8.82 29.78
CA ARG A 500 -19.70 7.42 29.82
C ARG A 500 -19.33 6.67 31.11
N THR A 501 -18.21 7.05 31.76
CA THR A 501 -17.72 6.37 32.98
C THR A 501 -18.34 6.89 34.26
N LYS A 502 -19.23 7.90 34.20
CA LYS A 502 -19.86 8.55 35.36
C LYS A 502 -21.38 8.38 35.43
N GLY A 503 -21.98 7.58 34.52
CA GLY A 503 -23.44 7.34 34.46
C GLY A 503 -23.79 5.85 34.71
#